data_4e5d6f9a668e9767b512efaf15198e9c
#
_entry.id   4e5d6f9a668e9767b512efaf15198e9c
#
_cell.length_a   1.000
_cell.length_b   1.000
_cell.length_c   1.000
_cell.angle_alpha   90.00
_cell.angle_beta   90.00
_cell.angle_gamma   90.00
#
_symmetry.space_group_name_H-M   'P 1'
#
loop_
_entity.id
_entity.type
_entity.pdbx_description
1 polymer ?
#
loop_
_entity_poly.entity_id
_entity_poly.type
_entity_poly.pdbx_seq_one_letter_code
_entity_poly.pdbx_strand_id
1 'polypeptide(L)'
;MLFKNILFASSGTAGSDNAAKLAFGLAEKQQAELTLYHCCGVPSRGFTTNVTDTRSGSLEQPDEAYQEMVREELNTAYAYQIEACTRPFRMELSVGMPSTEILRYARQIKPDLIAASDPNAARMRSIVGNTVRAVAKKAPCPVLIVNRPCTTCWHLFSNIVFCTDFSEAANHAFRFALNTARQLNAKLYITHAVDITSIQGMTMDQSEIERHTEQMREKIDKLYLSKLDGFANAEVIVREGIPYVEILKVARENEADLIVMAHHSSDLSDDDADIGSTVEQVVLRSACPVASVTRPEAR
;
A
#
# COMPACT_ATOMS: atom_id res chain seq x y z
N MET A 1 -13.76 14.64 -3.04
CA MET A 1 -13.83 13.29 -2.44
C MET A 1 -12.85 12.40 -3.19
N LEU A 2 -11.79 11.99 -2.51
CA LEU A 2 -10.70 11.20 -3.12
C LEU A 2 -11.07 9.73 -3.21
N PHE A 3 -11.62 9.19 -2.14
CA PHE A 3 -12.10 7.81 -2.05
C PHE A 3 -13.60 7.79 -1.80
N LYS A 4 -14.32 6.94 -2.53
CA LYS A 4 -15.77 6.70 -2.35
C LYS A 4 -16.04 5.32 -1.76
N ASN A 5 -15.19 4.36 -2.07
CA ASN A 5 -15.33 2.97 -1.67
C ASN A 5 -13.98 2.41 -1.23
N ILE A 6 -13.84 2.13 0.06
CA ILE A 6 -12.61 1.61 0.67
C ILE A 6 -12.82 0.16 1.08
N LEU A 7 -11.91 -0.71 0.68
CA LEU A 7 -11.85 -2.10 1.12
C LEU A 7 -10.75 -2.26 2.18
N PHE A 8 -11.11 -2.54 3.41
CA PHE A 8 -10.15 -2.91 4.45
C PHE A 8 -10.00 -4.43 4.52
N ALA A 9 -8.87 -4.95 4.05
CA ALA A 9 -8.53 -6.37 4.11
C ALA A 9 -7.89 -6.70 5.46
N SER A 10 -8.72 -7.18 6.38
CA SER A 10 -8.34 -7.50 7.75
C SER A 10 -7.68 -8.87 7.86
N SER A 11 -6.62 -8.98 8.67
CA SER A 11 -6.08 -10.28 9.11
C SER A 11 -6.81 -10.84 10.33
N GLY A 12 -7.71 -10.07 10.97
CA GLY A 12 -8.37 -10.45 12.21
C GLY A 12 -7.43 -10.51 13.43
N THR A 13 -6.21 -9.97 13.32
CA THR A 13 -5.22 -9.95 14.40
C THR A 13 -4.78 -8.54 14.72
N ALA A 14 -4.15 -8.33 15.88
CA ALA A 14 -3.59 -7.03 16.30
C ALA A 14 -2.62 -6.42 15.26
N GLY A 15 -2.04 -7.23 14.37
CA GLY A 15 -1.22 -6.75 13.26
C GLY A 15 -1.98 -5.86 12.27
N SER A 16 -3.32 -5.93 12.23
CA SER A 16 -4.17 -5.11 11.35
C SER A 16 -4.69 -3.83 12.00
N ASP A 17 -4.43 -3.56 13.28
CA ASP A 17 -5.00 -2.42 14.00
C ASP A 17 -4.66 -1.07 13.35
N ASN A 18 -3.43 -0.93 12.88
CA ASN A 18 -2.99 0.32 12.24
C ASN A 18 -3.67 0.52 10.88
N ALA A 19 -3.85 -0.55 10.10
CA ALA A 19 -4.59 -0.50 8.84
C ALA A 19 -6.08 -0.23 9.10
N ALA A 20 -6.66 -0.80 10.15
CA ALA A 20 -8.03 -0.51 10.57
C ALA A 20 -8.19 0.98 10.92
N LYS A 21 -7.35 1.52 11.81
CA LYS A 21 -7.37 2.95 12.18
C LYS A 21 -7.34 3.85 10.97
N LEU A 22 -6.47 3.54 10.02
CA LEU A 22 -6.33 4.35 8.81
C LEU A 22 -7.52 4.20 7.87
N ALA A 23 -8.02 2.98 7.65
CA ALA A 23 -9.18 2.71 6.78
C ALA A 23 -10.45 3.37 7.30
N PHE A 24 -10.76 3.21 8.60
CA PHE A 24 -11.91 3.84 9.24
C PHE A 24 -11.78 5.37 9.27
N GLY A 25 -10.59 5.89 9.61
CA GLY A 25 -10.31 7.33 9.59
C GLY A 25 -10.43 7.96 8.20
N LEU A 26 -9.97 7.27 7.15
CA LEU A 26 -10.15 7.70 5.77
C LEU A 26 -11.62 7.66 5.35
N ALA A 27 -12.35 6.59 5.71
CA ALA A 27 -13.77 6.49 5.41
C ALA A 27 -14.56 7.63 6.05
N GLU A 28 -14.30 7.94 7.32
CA GLU A 28 -14.94 9.06 8.02
C GLU A 28 -14.60 10.40 7.37
N LYS A 29 -13.33 10.71 7.17
CA LYS A 29 -12.88 12.00 6.61
C LYS A 29 -13.32 12.20 5.16
N GLN A 30 -13.33 11.14 4.36
CA GLN A 30 -13.70 11.19 2.95
C GLN A 30 -15.20 10.93 2.70
N GLN A 31 -15.97 10.64 3.74
CA GLN A 31 -17.37 10.25 3.61
C GLN A 31 -17.56 9.01 2.69
N ALA A 32 -16.57 8.10 2.74
CA ALA A 32 -16.52 6.93 1.88
C ALA A 32 -17.33 5.76 2.47
N GLU A 33 -17.81 4.87 1.59
CA GLU A 33 -18.28 3.55 2.00
C GLU A 33 -17.07 2.70 2.41
N LEU A 34 -17.19 1.97 3.52
CA LEU A 34 -16.15 1.07 4.02
C LEU A 34 -16.65 -0.36 4.02
N THR A 35 -15.87 -1.27 3.47
CA THR A 35 -16.07 -2.70 3.66
C THR A 35 -14.89 -3.27 4.43
N LEU A 36 -15.16 -3.79 5.64
CA LEU A 36 -14.24 -4.67 6.35
C LEU A 36 -14.38 -6.06 5.75
N TYR A 37 -13.33 -6.56 5.15
CA TYR A 37 -13.28 -7.88 4.52
C TYR A 37 -12.29 -8.78 5.25
N HIS A 38 -12.74 -9.96 5.65
CA HIS A 38 -11.91 -10.95 6.31
C HIS A 38 -12.06 -12.33 5.68
N CYS A 39 -10.93 -12.96 5.34
CA CYS A 39 -10.90 -14.36 4.93
C CYS A 39 -10.65 -15.22 6.18
N CYS A 40 -11.71 -15.81 6.72
CA CYS A 40 -11.68 -16.46 8.01
C CYS A 40 -11.06 -17.87 8.00
N GLY A 41 -11.03 -18.56 6.85
CA GLY A 41 -10.50 -19.91 6.80
C GLY A 41 -9.91 -20.28 5.44
N VAL A 42 -8.80 -21.03 5.48
CA VAL A 42 -8.18 -21.65 4.32
C VAL A 42 -8.60 -23.11 4.22
N PRO A 43 -9.08 -23.60 3.06
CA PRO A 43 -9.45 -24.99 2.89
C PRO A 43 -8.33 -25.94 3.31
N SER A 44 -8.64 -26.90 4.17
CA SER A 44 -7.69 -27.92 4.61
C SER A 44 -7.33 -28.84 3.45
N ARG A 45 -6.10 -29.37 3.47
CA ARG A 45 -5.68 -30.39 2.49
C ARG A 45 -6.47 -31.68 2.72
N GLY A 46 -7.06 -32.24 1.67
CA GLY A 46 -7.86 -33.47 1.70
C GLY A 46 -9.32 -33.24 1.33
N PHE A 47 -10.12 -34.31 1.38
CA PHE A 47 -11.56 -34.27 1.06
C PHE A 47 -12.43 -33.85 2.26
N THR A 48 -11.96 -32.95 3.09
CA THR A 48 -12.70 -32.45 4.24
C THR A 48 -13.39 -31.13 3.91
N THR A 49 -14.57 -30.91 4.50
CA THR A 49 -15.26 -29.63 4.45
C THR A 49 -14.68 -28.60 5.42
N ASN A 50 -13.69 -29.02 6.25
CA ASN A 50 -13.11 -28.17 7.26
C ASN A 50 -12.10 -27.19 6.66
N VAL A 51 -11.98 -26.06 7.31
CA VAL A 51 -11.01 -25.00 7.02
C VAL A 51 -10.05 -24.83 8.18
N THR A 52 -8.83 -24.36 7.88
CA THR A 52 -7.92 -23.89 8.92
C THR A 52 -8.19 -22.40 9.14
N ASP A 53 -8.61 -22.05 10.35
CA ASP A 53 -8.85 -20.66 10.74
C ASP A 53 -7.57 -19.83 10.59
N THR A 54 -7.66 -18.67 9.94
CA THR A 54 -6.48 -17.84 9.60
C THR A 54 -5.87 -17.14 10.82
N ARG A 55 -6.57 -17.06 11.95
CA ARG A 55 -6.16 -16.37 13.19
C ARG A 55 -5.64 -17.35 14.22
N SER A 56 -6.41 -18.39 14.52
CA SER A 56 -6.10 -19.39 15.55
C SER A 56 -5.29 -20.58 15.03
N GLY A 57 -5.43 -20.91 13.75
CA GLY A 57 -4.87 -22.12 13.14
C GLY A 57 -5.66 -23.39 13.48
N SER A 58 -6.82 -23.28 14.17
CA SER A 58 -7.68 -24.41 14.47
C SER A 58 -8.41 -24.93 13.22
N LEU A 59 -8.87 -26.19 13.28
CA LEU A 59 -9.73 -26.78 12.27
C LEU A 59 -11.17 -26.52 12.62
N GLU A 60 -11.88 -25.80 11.73
CA GLU A 60 -13.26 -25.37 11.92
C GLU A 60 -14.15 -25.84 10.76
N GLN A 61 -15.44 -25.99 11.03
CA GLN A 61 -16.43 -26.09 9.96
C GLN A 61 -16.91 -24.69 9.59
N PRO A 62 -16.83 -24.29 8.31
CA PRO A 62 -17.18 -22.93 7.87
C PRO A 62 -18.71 -22.75 7.76
N ASP A 63 -19.43 -23.10 8.81
CA ASP A 63 -20.88 -22.95 8.96
C ASP A 63 -21.25 -21.53 9.45
N GLU A 64 -22.56 -21.27 9.59
CA GLU A 64 -23.05 -19.97 10.06
C GLU A 64 -22.61 -19.65 11.49
N ALA A 65 -22.54 -20.66 12.37
CA ALA A 65 -22.12 -20.47 13.76
C ALA A 65 -20.66 -20.02 13.85
N TYR A 66 -19.79 -20.63 13.07
CA TYR A 66 -18.39 -20.22 12.98
C TYR A 66 -18.26 -18.80 12.40
N GLN A 67 -19.01 -18.47 11.35
CA GLN A 67 -18.95 -17.14 10.76
C GLN A 67 -19.45 -16.07 11.74
N GLU A 68 -20.51 -16.36 12.51
CA GLU A 68 -21.02 -15.42 13.52
C GLU A 68 -20.00 -15.22 14.65
N MET A 69 -19.37 -16.28 15.13
CA MET A 69 -18.29 -16.17 16.10
C MET A 69 -17.16 -15.27 15.58
N VAL A 70 -16.74 -15.44 14.30
CA VAL A 70 -15.71 -14.59 13.68
C VAL A 70 -16.17 -13.13 13.60
N ARG A 71 -17.48 -12.86 13.30
CA ARG A 71 -18.02 -11.48 13.29
C ARG A 71 -17.94 -10.83 14.67
N GLU A 72 -18.33 -11.55 15.71
CA GLU A 72 -18.27 -11.05 17.08
C GLU A 72 -16.85 -10.73 17.51
N GLU A 73 -15.89 -11.59 17.17
CA GLU A 73 -14.48 -11.37 17.47
C GLU A 73 -13.89 -10.18 16.70
N LEU A 74 -14.26 -10.00 15.43
CA LEU A 74 -13.85 -8.82 14.64
C LEU A 74 -14.48 -7.54 15.17
N ASN A 75 -15.75 -7.57 15.56
CA ASN A 75 -16.40 -6.45 16.22
C ASN A 75 -15.69 -6.07 17.53
N THR A 76 -15.29 -7.07 18.31
CA THR A 76 -14.51 -6.84 19.53
C THR A 76 -13.11 -6.28 19.22
N ALA A 77 -12.41 -6.85 18.25
CA ALA A 77 -11.06 -6.44 17.88
C ALA A 77 -11.02 -4.99 17.36
N TYR A 78 -12.06 -4.55 16.65
CA TYR A 78 -12.14 -3.21 16.06
C TYR A 78 -13.19 -2.30 16.72
N ALA A 79 -13.61 -2.62 17.95
CA ALA A 79 -14.66 -1.89 18.67
C ALA A 79 -14.39 -0.37 18.71
N TYR A 80 -13.15 0.03 19.04
CA TYR A 80 -12.77 1.43 19.09
C TYR A 80 -12.93 2.15 17.74
N GLN A 81 -12.51 1.52 16.64
CA GLN A 81 -12.63 2.08 15.30
C GLN A 81 -14.08 2.13 14.82
N ILE A 82 -14.83 1.10 15.16
CA ILE A 82 -16.27 1.01 14.83
C ILE A 82 -17.05 2.08 15.57
N GLU A 83 -16.82 2.25 16.88
CA GLU A 83 -17.49 3.28 17.70
C GLU A 83 -17.11 4.71 17.26
N ALA A 84 -15.85 4.92 16.83
CA ALA A 84 -15.38 6.22 16.36
C ALA A 84 -15.85 6.56 14.93
N CYS A 85 -16.35 5.61 14.18
CA CYS A 85 -16.80 5.78 12.80
C CYS A 85 -18.32 6.03 12.76
N THR A 86 -18.72 7.22 12.34
CA THR A 86 -20.16 7.56 12.18
C THR A 86 -20.72 7.05 10.85
N ARG A 87 -19.86 6.58 9.95
CA ARG A 87 -20.25 6.08 8.65
C ARG A 87 -20.70 4.62 8.72
N PRO A 88 -21.75 4.26 7.98
CA PRO A 88 -22.11 2.85 7.85
C PRO A 88 -20.98 2.09 7.16
N PHE A 89 -20.62 0.94 7.69
CA PHE A 89 -19.69 0.01 7.07
C PHE A 89 -20.31 -1.36 6.90
N ARG A 90 -19.75 -2.17 6.02
CA ARG A 90 -20.15 -3.56 5.80
C ARG A 90 -19.04 -4.48 6.31
N MET A 91 -19.42 -5.61 6.88
CA MET A 91 -18.50 -6.68 7.24
C MET A 91 -18.78 -7.90 6.38
N GLU A 92 -17.81 -8.29 5.59
CA GLU A 92 -17.89 -9.42 4.67
C GLU A 92 -16.85 -10.47 5.06
N LEU A 93 -17.32 -11.71 5.17
CA LEU A 93 -16.50 -12.86 5.47
C LEU A 93 -16.41 -13.79 4.26
N SER A 94 -15.28 -14.43 4.09
CA SER A 94 -15.09 -15.45 3.06
C SER A 94 -14.25 -16.62 3.57
N VAL A 95 -14.32 -17.70 2.83
CA VAL A 95 -13.47 -18.89 3.01
C VAL A 95 -12.70 -19.14 1.72
N GLY A 96 -11.40 -19.34 1.81
CA GLY A 96 -10.53 -19.53 0.65
C GLY A 96 -9.10 -19.08 0.91
N MET A 97 -8.33 -18.97 -0.15
CA MET A 97 -7.00 -18.38 -0.07
C MET A 97 -7.11 -16.86 0.06
N PRO A 98 -6.59 -16.22 1.15
CA PRO A 98 -6.84 -14.81 1.43
C PRO A 98 -6.55 -13.86 0.27
N SER A 99 -5.41 -14.03 -0.41
CA SER A 99 -5.07 -13.18 -1.56
C SER A 99 -6.04 -13.32 -2.72
N THR A 100 -6.49 -14.55 -3.02
CA THR A 100 -7.44 -14.83 -4.09
C THR A 100 -8.80 -14.25 -3.79
N GLU A 101 -9.28 -14.43 -2.55
CA GLU A 101 -10.59 -13.95 -2.13
C GLU A 101 -10.66 -12.43 -2.04
N ILE A 102 -9.62 -11.77 -1.50
CA ILE A 102 -9.52 -10.31 -1.47
C ILE A 102 -9.55 -9.74 -2.90
N LEU A 103 -8.77 -10.31 -3.82
CA LEU A 103 -8.73 -9.85 -5.21
C LEU A 103 -10.04 -10.11 -5.95
N ARG A 104 -10.68 -11.27 -5.72
CA ARG A 104 -12.00 -11.59 -6.29
C ARG A 104 -13.04 -10.56 -5.84
N TYR A 105 -13.11 -10.31 -4.54
CA TYR A 105 -14.05 -9.36 -3.97
C TYR A 105 -13.77 -7.91 -4.42
N ALA A 106 -12.49 -7.52 -4.47
CA ALA A 106 -12.10 -6.20 -4.98
C ALA A 106 -12.54 -5.96 -6.44
N ARG A 107 -12.44 -6.98 -7.31
CA ARG A 107 -12.96 -6.88 -8.69
C ARG A 107 -14.47 -6.74 -8.74
N GLN A 108 -15.18 -7.33 -7.80
CA GLN A 108 -16.65 -7.27 -7.69
C GLN A 108 -17.12 -5.87 -7.25
N ILE A 109 -16.57 -5.32 -6.16
CA ILE A 109 -17.03 -4.05 -5.58
C ILE A 109 -16.31 -2.82 -6.15
N LYS A 110 -15.21 -3.01 -6.89
CA LYS A 110 -14.39 -1.96 -7.52
C LYS A 110 -14.03 -0.84 -6.54
N PRO A 111 -13.29 -1.13 -5.46
CA PRO A 111 -12.91 -0.12 -4.50
C PRO A 111 -11.92 0.88 -5.13
N ASP A 112 -11.88 2.08 -4.58
CA ASP A 112 -10.90 3.11 -4.95
C ASP A 112 -9.56 2.89 -4.24
N LEU A 113 -9.59 2.18 -3.10
CA LEU A 113 -8.44 1.89 -2.25
C LEU A 113 -8.64 0.57 -1.52
N ILE A 114 -7.58 -0.24 -1.44
CA ILE A 114 -7.50 -1.37 -0.53
C ILE A 114 -6.53 -0.99 0.59
N ALA A 115 -6.96 -1.07 1.85
CA ALA A 115 -6.09 -0.95 3.02
C ALA A 115 -5.79 -2.34 3.56
N ALA A 116 -4.52 -2.64 3.78
CA ALA A 116 -4.07 -3.94 4.28
C ALA A 116 -2.84 -3.78 5.18
N SER A 117 -2.56 -4.79 5.98
CA SER A 117 -1.31 -4.91 6.75
C SER A 117 -0.73 -6.30 6.60
N ASP A 118 0.59 -6.40 6.80
CA ASP A 118 1.24 -7.69 6.97
C ASP A 118 1.36 -8.00 8.47
N PRO A 119 0.56 -8.93 9.00
CA PRO A 119 0.58 -9.26 10.43
C PRO A 119 1.94 -9.79 10.91
N ASN A 120 2.77 -10.28 9.99
CA ASN A 120 4.10 -10.83 10.29
C ASN A 120 5.24 -9.82 10.09
N ALA A 121 4.97 -8.61 9.61
CA ALA A 121 6.00 -7.59 9.34
C ALA A 121 6.88 -7.27 10.56
N ALA A 122 6.32 -7.36 11.77
CA ALA A 122 7.07 -7.16 13.01
C ALA A 122 8.00 -8.35 13.37
N ARG A 123 7.64 -9.56 12.93
CA ARG A 123 8.38 -10.81 13.26
C ARG A 123 9.40 -11.17 12.17
N MET A 124 9.01 -11.02 10.90
CA MET A 124 9.86 -11.36 9.74
C MET A 124 10.29 -10.07 9.03
N ARG A 125 11.40 -9.47 9.49
CA ARG A 125 11.93 -8.20 8.95
C ARG A 125 12.51 -8.30 7.54
N SER A 126 12.45 -9.45 6.89
CA SER A 126 13.14 -9.71 5.63
C SER A 126 12.24 -9.87 4.41
N ILE A 127 10.96 -10.22 4.59
CA ILE A 127 10.06 -10.55 3.48
C ILE A 127 8.66 -10.03 3.78
N VAL A 128 8.02 -9.38 2.79
CA VAL A 128 6.58 -9.02 2.84
C VAL A 128 5.73 -10.28 2.73
N GLY A 129 4.69 -10.40 3.54
CA GLY A 129 3.81 -11.57 3.55
C GLY A 129 3.15 -11.82 2.19
N ASN A 130 3.00 -13.11 1.84
CA ASN A 130 2.51 -13.53 0.53
C ASN A 130 1.15 -12.93 0.15
N THR A 131 0.24 -12.77 1.11
CA THR A 131 -1.07 -12.17 0.84
C THR A 131 -0.95 -10.70 0.43
N VAL A 132 -0.21 -9.90 1.20
CA VAL A 132 -0.02 -8.47 0.91
C VAL A 132 0.71 -8.29 -0.42
N ARG A 133 1.76 -9.10 -0.67
CA ARG A 133 2.51 -9.10 -1.92
C ARG A 133 1.60 -9.39 -3.12
N ALA A 134 0.79 -10.45 -3.05
CA ALA A 134 -0.10 -10.84 -4.14
C ALA A 134 -1.21 -9.80 -4.37
N VAL A 135 -1.77 -9.23 -3.30
CA VAL A 135 -2.78 -8.17 -3.39
C VAL A 135 -2.16 -6.90 -3.99
N ALA A 136 -1.00 -6.44 -3.48
CA ALA A 136 -0.32 -5.27 -4.01
C ALA A 136 0.02 -5.41 -5.51
N LYS A 137 0.35 -6.62 -5.96
CA LYS A 137 0.68 -6.93 -7.34
C LYS A 137 -0.52 -6.94 -8.29
N LYS A 138 -1.67 -7.49 -7.85
CA LYS A 138 -2.80 -7.84 -8.74
C LYS A 138 -4.08 -7.04 -8.44
N ALA A 139 -4.02 -6.07 -7.53
CA ALA A 139 -5.20 -5.27 -7.18
C ALA A 139 -5.62 -4.34 -8.32
N PRO A 140 -6.94 -4.15 -8.53
CA PRO A 140 -7.47 -3.23 -9.55
C PRO A 140 -7.36 -1.75 -9.17
N CYS A 141 -6.90 -1.45 -7.96
CA CYS A 141 -6.77 -0.11 -7.39
C CYS A 141 -5.52 -0.02 -6.50
N PRO A 142 -5.10 1.19 -6.06
CA PRO A 142 -4.00 1.36 -5.13
C PRO A 142 -4.19 0.54 -3.85
N VAL A 143 -3.09 -0.04 -3.36
CA VAL A 143 -3.05 -0.82 -2.11
C VAL A 143 -2.23 -0.05 -1.09
N LEU A 144 -2.87 0.35 0.00
CA LEU A 144 -2.25 1.04 1.13
C LEU A 144 -1.80 0.01 2.15
N ILE A 145 -0.49 -0.16 2.29
CA ILE A 145 0.13 -1.14 3.18
C ILE A 145 0.58 -0.42 4.46
N VAL A 146 0.03 -0.84 5.60
CA VAL A 146 0.22 -0.18 6.91
C VAL A 146 0.78 -1.19 7.90
N ASN A 147 2.11 -1.26 8.00
CA ASN A 147 2.78 -2.26 8.84
C ASN A 147 3.22 -1.76 10.21
N ARG A 148 3.21 -0.45 10.42
CA ARG A 148 3.65 0.18 11.67
C ARG A 148 2.67 1.24 12.15
N PRO A 149 2.63 1.51 13.47
CA PRO A 149 1.92 2.67 13.98
C PRO A 149 2.44 3.93 13.30
N CYS A 150 1.57 4.64 12.63
CA CYS A 150 1.90 5.93 12.05
C CYS A 150 1.61 7.01 13.09
N THR A 151 2.63 7.65 13.60
CA THR A 151 2.49 8.76 14.57
C THR A 151 2.05 10.06 13.89
N THR A 152 2.31 10.20 12.59
CA THR A 152 2.00 11.38 11.78
C THR A 152 0.64 11.29 11.06
N CYS A 153 0.04 10.10 11.00
CA CYS A 153 -1.21 9.87 10.24
C CYS A 153 -2.48 10.54 10.80
N TRP A 154 -2.39 11.24 11.93
CA TRP A 154 -3.53 11.96 12.53
C TRP A 154 -4.10 13.05 11.61
N HIS A 155 -3.26 13.63 10.75
CA HIS A 155 -3.65 14.65 9.78
C HIS A 155 -4.05 14.08 8.42
N LEU A 156 -4.02 12.75 8.26
CA LEU A 156 -4.35 12.01 7.04
C LEU A 156 -3.70 12.62 5.79
N PHE A 157 -2.42 12.37 5.65
CA PHE A 157 -1.59 12.69 4.49
C PHE A 157 -1.37 14.20 4.27
N SER A 158 -0.53 14.78 5.11
CA SER A 158 -0.04 16.16 4.96
C SER A 158 1.25 16.25 4.16
N ASN A 159 2.09 15.21 4.21
CA ASN A 159 3.38 15.11 3.52
C ASN A 159 3.47 13.81 2.74
N ILE A 160 3.37 13.89 1.43
CA ILE A 160 3.37 12.74 0.51
C ILE A 160 4.68 12.67 -0.23
N VAL A 161 5.39 11.53 -0.12
CA VAL A 161 6.58 11.24 -0.91
C VAL A 161 6.19 10.34 -2.07
N PHE A 162 6.25 10.84 -3.29
CA PHE A 162 6.12 10.05 -4.50
C PHE A 162 7.51 9.65 -5.01
N CYS A 163 7.72 8.36 -5.21
CA CYS A 163 8.99 7.82 -5.70
C CYS A 163 8.85 7.36 -7.14
N THR A 164 9.74 7.85 -8.00
CA THR A 164 9.75 7.49 -9.42
C THR A 164 10.99 6.72 -9.83
N ASP A 165 10.80 5.69 -10.67
CA ASP A 165 11.80 5.01 -11.46
C ASP A 165 11.71 5.40 -12.95
N PHE A 166 10.84 6.37 -13.26
CA PHE A 166 10.50 6.83 -14.60
C PHE A 166 9.78 5.79 -15.49
N SER A 167 9.31 4.71 -14.94
CA SER A 167 8.50 3.72 -15.66
C SER A 167 7.12 4.28 -16.01
N GLU A 168 6.42 3.59 -16.93
CA GLU A 168 5.03 3.94 -17.23
C GLU A 168 4.12 3.74 -16.00
N ALA A 169 4.38 2.72 -15.20
CA ALA A 169 3.68 2.50 -13.94
C ALA A 169 3.87 3.67 -12.97
N ALA A 170 5.07 4.29 -12.91
CA ALA A 170 5.30 5.47 -12.10
C ALA A 170 4.44 6.67 -12.52
N ASN A 171 4.05 6.78 -13.80
CA ASN A 171 3.12 7.83 -14.23
C ASN A 171 1.71 7.65 -13.65
N HIS A 172 1.27 6.42 -13.40
CA HIS A 172 -0.01 6.15 -12.71
C HIS A 172 0.10 6.46 -11.22
N ALA A 173 1.20 6.08 -10.60
CA ALA A 173 1.48 6.40 -9.19
C ALA A 173 1.58 7.92 -8.98
N PHE A 174 2.20 8.66 -9.90
CA PHE A 174 2.24 10.12 -9.85
C PHE A 174 0.85 10.75 -9.87
N ARG A 175 -0.02 10.29 -10.79
CA ARG A 175 -1.40 10.80 -10.85
C ARG A 175 -2.15 10.55 -9.55
N PHE A 176 -1.98 9.38 -8.96
CA PHE A 176 -2.56 9.08 -7.65
C PHE A 176 -2.00 10.00 -6.56
N ALA A 177 -0.68 10.17 -6.47
CA ALA A 177 -0.02 11.02 -5.49
C ALA A 177 -0.44 12.50 -5.63
N LEU A 178 -0.44 13.03 -6.86
CA LEU A 178 -0.83 14.41 -7.14
C LEU A 178 -2.30 14.67 -6.81
N ASN A 179 -3.21 13.77 -7.20
CA ASN A 179 -4.63 13.90 -6.89
C ASN A 179 -4.86 13.83 -5.37
N THR A 180 -4.15 12.96 -4.67
CA THR A 180 -4.20 12.87 -3.21
C THR A 180 -3.70 14.16 -2.57
N ALA A 181 -2.54 14.67 -3.01
CA ALA A 181 -1.97 15.92 -2.51
C ALA A 181 -2.91 17.12 -2.73
N ARG A 182 -3.49 17.25 -3.91
CA ARG A 182 -4.45 18.33 -4.24
C ARG A 182 -5.69 18.28 -3.34
N GLN A 183 -6.31 17.12 -3.19
CA GLN A 183 -7.57 17.00 -2.45
C GLN A 183 -7.41 17.13 -0.94
N LEU A 184 -6.24 16.78 -0.42
CA LEU A 184 -5.93 16.86 1.02
C LEU A 184 -5.14 18.11 1.38
N ASN A 185 -4.79 18.96 0.38
CA ASN A 185 -3.90 20.11 0.54
C ASN A 185 -2.54 19.72 1.14
N ALA A 186 -2.05 18.55 0.75
CA ALA A 186 -0.78 17.99 1.25
C ALA A 186 0.41 18.54 0.45
N LYS A 187 1.59 18.52 1.06
CA LYS A 187 2.85 18.77 0.34
C LYS A 187 3.26 17.50 -0.40
N LEU A 188 3.67 17.65 -1.66
CA LEU A 188 4.11 16.55 -2.52
C LEU A 188 5.61 16.64 -2.76
N TYR A 189 6.35 15.66 -2.29
CA TYR A 189 7.76 15.48 -2.60
C TYR A 189 7.89 14.48 -3.75
N ILE A 190 8.45 14.92 -4.88
CA ILE A 190 8.73 14.08 -6.04
C ILE A 190 10.18 13.63 -5.93
N THR A 191 10.42 12.36 -5.68
CA THR A 191 11.77 11.86 -5.42
C THR A 191 12.22 10.80 -6.41
N HIS A 192 13.50 10.85 -6.75
CA HIS A 192 14.22 9.81 -7.46
C HIS A 192 15.53 9.51 -6.75
N ALA A 193 15.87 8.24 -6.64
CA ALA A 193 17.16 7.79 -6.12
C ALA A 193 18.00 7.23 -7.27
N VAL A 194 19.12 7.86 -7.55
CA VAL A 194 20.12 7.38 -8.52
C VAL A 194 20.87 6.22 -7.89
N ASP A 195 20.65 5.02 -8.41
CA ASP A 195 21.30 3.81 -7.89
C ASP A 195 22.77 3.75 -8.35
N ILE A 196 23.65 4.12 -7.45
CA ILE A 196 25.11 4.05 -7.66
C ILE A 196 25.67 2.64 -7.48
N THR A 197 24.89 1.69 -6.97
CA THR A 197 25.34 0.30 -6.74
C THR A 197 25.14 -0.59 -7.95
N SER A 198 24.19 -0.27 -8.81
CA SER A 198 23.90 -1.03 -10.05
C SER A 198 24.93 -0.79 -11.15
N ILE A 199 25.77 0.23 -11.00
CA ILE A 199 26.85 0.55 -11.94
C ILE A 199 28.10 -0.27 -11.58
N GLN A 200 27.96 -1.60 -11.57
CA GLN A 200 29.08 -2.50 -11.29
C GLN A 200 30.14 -2.38 -12.41
N GLY A 201 31.33 -1.90 -12.04
CA GLY A 201 32.53 -1.87 -12.91
C GLY A 201 32.93 -0.50 -13.41
N MET A 202 32.20 0.57 -13.22
CA MET A 202 32.61 1.94 -13.46
C MET A 202 32.72 2.69 -12.13
N THR A 203 33.90 3.11 -11.77
CA THR A 203 34.07 4.16 -10.77
C THR A 203 33.68 5.47 -11.43
N MET A 204 32.39 5.87 -11.30
CA MET A 204 32.01 7.22 -11.68
C MET A 204 32.77 8.21 -10.81
N ASP A 205 33.36 9.22 -11.43
CA ASP A 205 33.87 10.34 -10.68
C ASP A 205 32.74 11.24 -10.17
N GLN A 206 33.07 12.12 -9.23
CA GLN A 206 32.08 13.02 -8.61
C GLN A 206 31.35 13.88 -9.66
N SER A 207 32.05 14.30 -10.71
CA SER A 207 31.45 15.14 -11.76
C SER A 207 30.48 14.39 -12.65
N GLU A 208 30.68 13.09 -12.85
CA GLU A 208 29.75 12.21 -13.57
C GLU A 208 28.48 11.97 -12.76
N ILE A 209 28.60 11.79 -11.45
CA ILE A 209 27.47 11.62 -10.53
C ILE A 209 26.61 12.90 -10.51
N GLU A 210 27.25 14.07 -10.37
CA GLU A 210 26.57 15.37 -10.37
C GLU A 210 25.83 15.61 -11.68
N ARG A 211 26.46 15.33 -12.82
CA ARG A 211 25.83 15.45 -14.13
C ARG A 211 24.63 14.51 -14.28
N HIS A 212 24.76 13.28 -13.82
CA HIS A 212 23.67 12.30 -13.88
C HIS A 212 22.49 12.72 -12.97
N THR A 213 22.78 13.20 -11.79
CA THR A 213 21.79 13.74 -10.85
C THR A 213 21.02 14.91 -11.47
N GLU A 214 21.73 15.84 -12.14
CA GLU A 214 21.07 16.97 -12.82
C GLU A 214 20.19 16.50 -13.99
N GLN A 215 20.66 15.54 -14.79
CA GLN A 215 19.83 14.93 -15.84
C GLN A 215 18.53 14.30 -15.29
N MET A 216 18.60 13.70 -14.10
CA MET A 216 17.39 13.15 -13.46
C MET A 216 16.46 14.25 -12.96
N ARG A 217 16.97 15.40 -12.49
CA ARG A 217 16.16 16.59 -12.16
C ARG A 217 15.42 17.11 -13.39
N GLU A 218 16.13 17.34 -14.47
CA GLU A 218 15.54 17.78 -15.75
C GLU A 218 14.45 16.81 -16.25
N LYS A 219 14.69 15.50 -16.06
CA LYS A 219 13.71 14.47 -16.43
C LYS A 219 12.47 14.53 -15.56
N ILE A 220 12.61 14.79 -14.25
CA ILE A 220 11.48 15.00 -13.33
C ILE A 220 10.68 16.25 -13.76
N ASP A 221 11.36 17.35 -14.05
CA ASP A 221 10.74 18.60 -14.48
C ASP A 221 9.87 18.37 -15.72
N LYS A 222 10.44 17.72 -16.71
CA LYS A 222 9.76 17.43 -17.97
C LYS A 222 8.58 16.46 -17.80
N LEU A 223 8.70 15.43 -16.98
CA LEU A 223 7.70 14.37 -16.87
C LEU A 223 6.62 14.65 -15.84
N TYR A 224 6.95 15.36 -14.77
CA TYR A 224 6.07 15.52 -13.61
C TYR A 224 5.74 16.97 -13.28
N LEU A 225 6.71 17.89 -13.20
CA LEU A 225 6.42 19.30 -12.88
C LEU A 225 5.56 19.96 -13.95
N SER A 226 5.76 19.62 -15.22
CA SER A 226 4.90 20.09 -16.33
C SER A 226 3.42 19.69 -16.19
N LYS A 227 3.10 18.71 -15.33
CA LYS A 227 1.74 18.20 -15.11
C LYS A 227 1.12 18.67 -13.79
N LEU A 228 1.81 19.56 -13.06
CA LEU A 228 1.30 20.07 -11.79
C LEU A 228 0.10 21.00 -11.95
N ASP A 229 -0.16 21.54 -13.15
CA ASP A 229 -1.36 22.36 -13.47
C ASP A 229 -1.74 23.33 -12.34
N GLY A 230 -0.80 24.19 -11.93
CA GLY A 230 -0.99 25.18 -10.89
C GLY A 230 -0.89 24.67 -9.44
N PHE A 231 -0.60 23.40 -9.22
CA PHE A 231 -0.30 22.89 -7.86
C PHE A 231 1.09 23.32 -7.44
N ALA A 232 1.16 24.35 -6.56
CA ALA A 232 2.43 24.95 -6.15
C ALA A 232 3.12 24.24 -4.97
N ASN A 233 2.39 23.40 -4.21
CA ASN A 233 2.92 22.74 -3.01
C ASN A 233 3.67 21.44 -3.33
N ALA A 234 4.62 21.52 -4.29
CA ALA A 234 5.46 20.40 -4.69
C ALA A 234 6.94 20.75 -4.60
N GLU A 235 7.76 19.75 -4.28
CA GLU A 235 9.22 19.86 -4.18
C GLU A 235 9.88 18.65 -4.84
N VAL A 236 11.01 18.87 -5.54
CA VAL A 236 11.78 17.80 -6.19
C VAL A 236 13.01 17.48 -5.36
N ILE A 237 13.20 16.21 -5.06
CA ILE A 237 14.35 15.70 -4.31
C ILE A 237 14.99 14.56 -5.11
N VAL A 238 16.23 14.78 -5.60
CA VAL A 238 17.04 13.72 -6.20
C VAL A 238 18.18 13.40 -5.25
N ARG A 239 18.35 12.12 -4.97
CA ARG A 239 19.40 11.58 -4.09
C ARG A 239 20.21 10.53 -4.84
N GLU A 240 21.43 10.33 -4.44
CA GLU A 240 22.31 9.26 -4.91
C GLU A 240 22.51 8.24 -3.80
N GLY A 241 22.48 6.96 -4.14
CA GLY A 241 22.65 5.88 -3.16
C GLY A 241 21.77 4.67 -3.44
N ILE A 242 21.63 3.82 -2.44
CA ILE A 242 20.75 2.65 -2.50
C ILE A 242 19.29 3.12 -2.48
N PRO A 243 18.47 2.84 -3.51
CA PRO A 243 17.17 3.47 -3.69
C PRO A 243 16.25 3.40 -2.46
N TYR A 244 16.04 2.22 -1.86
CA TYR A 244 15.16 2.12 -0.70
C TYR A 244 15.69 2.90 0.52
N VAL A 245 17.01 2.99 0.68
CA VAL A 245 17.64 3.74 1.79
C VAL A 245 17.36 5.23 1.63
N GLU A 246 17.59 5.76 0.44
CA GLU A 246 17.39 7.18 0.16
C GLU A 246 15.92 7.58 0.22
N ILE A 247 15.00 6.73 -0.28
CA ILE A 247 13.56 6.94 -0.13
C ILE A 247 13.16 7.05 1.35
N LEU A 248 13.65 6.14 2.18
CA LEU A 248 13.34 6.14 3.61
C LEU A 248 13.95 7.35 4.35
N LYS A 249 15.13 7.84 3.91
CA LYS A 249 15.71 9.08 4.44
C LYS A 249 14.85 10.29 4.06
N VAL A 250 14.50 10.43 2.77
CA VAL A 250 13.62 11.51 2.30
C VAL A 250 12.30 11.51 3.05
N ALA A 251 11.69 10.34 3.24
CA ALA A 251 10.45 10.22 3.99
C ALA A 251 10.60 10.67 5.44
N ARG A 252 11.71 10.33 6.10
CA ARG A 252 11.98 10.74 7.49
C ARG A 252 12.30 12.22 7.60
N GLU A 253 13.16 12.76 6.75
CA GLU A 253 13.57 14.16 6.77
C GLU A 253 12.40 15.12 6.53
N ASN A 254 11.39 14.66 5.79
CA ASN A 254 10.21 15.44 5.43
C ASN A 254 8.95 15.04 6.22
N GLU A 255 9.11 14.27 7.29
CA GLU A 255 8.00 13.81 8.15
C GLU A 255 6.83 13.22 7.32
N ALA A 256 7.17 12.43 6.30
CA ALA A 256 6.18 11.86 5.39
C ALA A 256 5.21 10.96 6.15
N ASP A 257 3.94 11.12 5.84
CA ASP A 257 2.83 10.31 6.34
C ASP A 257 2.23 9.40 5.26
N LEU A 258 2.72 9.50 4.02
CA LEU A 258 2.46 8.58 2.93
C LEU A 258 3.64 8.51 1.97
N ILE A 259 4.06 7.28 1.62
CA ILE A 259 4.95 7.02 0.49
C ILE A 259 4.11 6.42 -0.64
N VAL A 260 4.26 6.93 -1.87
CA VAL A 260 3.58 6.42 -3.06
C VAL A 260 4.62 5.88 -4.02
N MET A 261 4.48 4.61 -4.39
CA MET A 261 5.38 3.92 -5.30
C MET A 261 4.60 3.15 -6.35
N ALA A 262 5.16 3.06 -7.56
CA ALA A 262 4.64 2.14 -8.56
C ALA A 262 5.07 0.72 -8.24
N HIS A 263 4.18 -0.22 -8.49
CA HIS A 263 4.55 -1.61 -8.61
C HIS A 263 5.08 -1.85 -10.04
N HIS A 264 6.30 -2.34 -10.16
CA HIS A 264 6.89 -2.70 -11.44
C HIS A 264 6.46 -4.11 -11.82
N SER A 265 5.53 -4.24 -12.76
CA SER A 265 5.42 -5.46 -13.55
C SER A 265 6.43 -5.32 -14.70
N SER A 266 7.61 -5.93 -14.58
CA SER A 266 8.42 -6.20 -15.78
C SER A 266 7.57 -7.03 -16.76
N ASP A 267 7.80 -6.86 -18.06
CA ASP A 267 7.14 -7.62 -19.15
C ASP A 267 7.38 -9.15 -19.12
N LEU A 268 7.86 -9.67 -18.00
CA LEU A 268 7.93 -11.10 -17.70
C LEU A 268 6.54 -11.60 -17.32
N SER A 269 6.18 -12.76 -17.84
CA SER A 269 4.90 -13.45 -17.65
C SER A 269 4.27 -13.18 -16.27
N ASP A 270 3.00 -12.83 -16.26
CA ASP A 270 2.20 -12.33 -15.11
C ASP A 270 2.36 -13.08 -13.77
N ASP A 271 2.85 -14.32 -13.80
CA ASP A 271 3.01 -15.16 -12.61
C ASP A 271 4.36 -14.97 -11.87
N ASP A 272 5.41 -14.54 -12.56
CA ASP A 272 6.78 -14.46 -11.99
C ASP A 272 7.23 -13.04 -11.61
N ALA A 273 6.47 -11.98 -11.93
CA ALA A 273 6.83 -10.62 -11.56
C ALA A 273 6.77 -10.43 -10.04
N ASP A 274 7.85 -9.99 -9.43
CA ASP A 274 7.91 -9.65 -8.00
C ASP A 274 7.40 -8.22 -7.77
N ILE A 275 7.03 -7.88 -6.52
CA ILE A 275 6.57 -6.53 -6.14
C ILE A 275 7.65 -5.45 -6.38
N GLY A 276 8.87 -5.88 -6.74
CA GLY A 276 10.05 -5.06 -6.90
C GLY A 276 10.84 -4.94 -5.58
N SER A 277 12.13 -5.21 -5.64
CA SER A 277 12.99 -5.24 -4.46
C SER A 277 12.97 -3.92 -3.68
N THR A 278 12.93 -2.78 -4.36
CA THR A 278 12.87 -1.46 -3.71
C THR A 278 11.55 -1.24 -2.98
N VAL A 279 10.41 -1.56 -3.61
CA VAL A 279 9.08 -1.42 -2.97
C VAL A 279 8.99 -2.31 -1.75
N GLU A 280 9.43 -3.57 -1.85
CA GLU A 280 9.44 -4.51 -0.73
C GLU A 280 10.27 -4.00 0.44
N GLN A 281 11.48 -3.49 0.18
CA GLN A 281 12.36 -2.95 1.22
C GLN A 281 11.76 -1.70 1.88
N VAL A 282 11.11 -0.84 1.11
CA VAL A 282 10.41 0.34 1.64
C VAL A 282 9.22 -0.08 2.50
N VAL A 283 8.36 -0.99 2.03
CA VAL A 283 7.21 -1.52 2.78
C VAL A 283 7.62 -2.13 4.12
N LEU A 284 8.73 -2.88 4.14
CA LEU A 284 9.22 -3.53 5.37
C LEU A 284 9.78 -2.54 6.40
N ARG A 285 10.33 -1.41 5.96
CA ARG A 285 11.12 -0.49 6.81
C ARG A 285 10.47 0.85 7.03
N SER A 286 9.48 1.23 6.23
CA SER A 286 8.81 2.53 6.36
C SER A 286 8.17 2.70 7.73
N ALA A 287 8.28 3.90 8.26
CA ALA A 287 7.57 4.33 9.47
C ALA A 287 6.14 4.81 9.17
N CYS A 288 5.83 5.12 7.91
CA CYS A 288 4.51 5.56 7.46
C CYS A 288 3.92 4.55 6.43
N PRO A 289 2.62 4.64 6.15
CA PRO A 289 1.96 3.85 5.12
C PRO A 289 2.62 3.97 3.76
N VAL A 290 2.60 2.87 3.00
CA VAL A 290 3.10 2.82 1.62
C VAL A 290 1.95 2.46 0.69
N ALA A 291 1.63 3.35 -0.24
CA ALA A 291 0.70 3.07 -1.33
C ALA A 291 1.45 2.45 -2.51
N SER A 292 1.18 1.17 -2.76
CA SER A 292 1.60 0.48 -3.98
C SER A 292 0.54 0.68 -5.05
N VAL A 293 0.93 1.29 -6.16
CA VAL A 293 0.02 1.62 -7.26
C VAL A 293 0.36 0.77 -8.48
N THR A 294 -0.58 -0.08 -8.88
CA THR A 294 -0.49 -0.89 -10.09
C THR A 294 -0.99 -0.10 -11.30
N ARG A 295 -0.58 -0.51 -12.50
CA ARG A 295 -1.20 -0.05 -13.74
C ARG A 295 -2.63 -0.60 -13.78
N PRO A 296 -3.67 0.21 -14.05
CA PRO A 296 -5.00 -0.31 -14.29
C PRO A 296 -4.95 -1.29 -15.47
N GLU A 297 -5.55 -2.47 -15.32
CA GLU A 297 -5.77 -3.35 -16.47
C GLU A 297 -6.47 -2.54 -17.58
N ALA A 298 -5.98 -2.64 -18.81
CA ALA A 298 -6.65 -2.05 -19.97
C ALA A 298 -8.05 -2.66 -20.05
N ARG A 299 -9.08 -1.82 -19.95
CA ARG A 299 -10.48 -2.21 -20.09
C ARG A 299 -10.80 -2.55 -21.53
#